data_9b6430f50e9a43706b8c13c6325d04da
#
_entry.id   9b6430f50e9a43706b8c13c6325d04da
#
_cell.length_a   1.000
_cell.length_b   1.000
_cell.length_c   1.000
_cell.angle_alpha   90.00
_cell.angle_beta   90.00
_cell.angle_gamma   90.00
#
_symmetry.space_group_name_H-M   'P 1'
#
loop_
_entity.id
_entity.type
_entity.pdbx_description
1 polymer ?
#
loop_
_entity_poly.entity_id
_entity_poly.type
_entity_poly.pdbx_seq_one_letter_code
_entity_poly.pdbx_strand_id
1 'polypeptide(L)'
;MPTHKLNVEYNEKLSFWKVTCPEGDYVTTYSDSDDITTYYGGKEAYLPKFFSENQIRAVYRCITEKEHLAYEAAREAALEEKERKERAEFERNKK
;
A
#
# COMPACT_ATOMS: atom_id res chain seq x y z
N MET A 1 1.45 15.73 -14.71
CA MET A 1 1.57 15.53 -13.27
C MET A 1 2.93 14.97 -12.93
N PRO A 2 3.71 15.67 -12.14
CA PRO A 2 4.99 15.11 -11.73
C PRO A 2 4.75 13.95 -10.78
N THR A 3 4.92 12.77 -11.29
CA THR A 3 5.00 11.62 -10.43
C THR A 3 6.40 11.66 -9.80
N HIS A 4 6.45 11.72 -8.50
CA HIS A 4 7.73 11.66 -7.81
C HIS A 4 8.40 10.34 -8.16
N LYS A 5 9.67 10.41 -8.52
CA LYS A 5 10.42 9.21 -8.86
C LYS A 5 10.70 8.42 -7.59
N LEU A 6 10.37 7.15 -7.61
CA LEU A 6 10.73 6.25 -6.53
C LEU A 6 12.24 6.12 -6.43
N ASN A 7 12.74 6.06 -5.20
CA ASN A 7 14.11 5.67 -4.93
C ASN A 7 14.12 4.15 -4.79
N VAL A 8 14.76 3.47 -5.72
CA VAL A 8 14.83 2.00 -5.73
C VAL A 8 16.30 1.62 -5.60
N GLU A 9 16.65 1.01 -4.46
CA GLU A 9 18.01 0.60 -4.17
C GLU A 9 18.08 -0.89 -3.91
N TYR A 10 19.09 -1.56 -4.49
CA TYR A 10 19.31 -2.96 -4.26
C TYR A 10 20.40 -3.16 -3.22
N ASN A 11 20.11 -3.96 -2.21
CA ASN A 11 21.05 -4.29 -1.17
C ASN A 11 21.58 -5.71 -1.40
N GLU A 12 22.81 -5.82 -1.87
CA GLU A 12 23.43 -7.10 -2.18
C GLU A 12 23.65 -7.98 -0.95
N LYS A 13 23.95 -7.37 0.19
CA LYS A 13 24.21 -8.11 1.42
C LYS A 13 22.97 -8.81 1.92
N LEU A 14 21.83 -8.16 1.80
CA LEU A 14 20.57 -8.68 2.32
C LEU A 14 19.68 -9.27 1.22
N SER A 15 20.12 -9.18 -0.03
CA SER A 15 19.43 -9.74 -1.20
C SER A 15 17.99 -9.25 -1.35
N PHE A 16 17.75 -7.97 -1.13
CA PHE A 16 16.44 -7.38 -1.35
C PHE A 16 16.55 -5.96 -1.90
N TRP A 17 15.44 -5.49 -2.47
CA TRP A 17 15.29 -4.12 -2.92
C TRP A 17 14.66 -3.29 -1.83
N LYS A 18 15.13 -2.06 -1.69
CA LYS A 18 14.54 -1.07 -0.80
C LYS A 18 13.91 0.03 -1.64
N VAL A 19 12.63 0.30 -1.42
CA VAL A 19 11.88 1.33 -2.14
C VAL A 19 11.50 2.42 -1.16
N THR A 20 11.85 3.65 -1.48
CA THR A 20 11.50 4.81 -0.66
C THR A 20 11.06 5.94 -1.57
N CYS A 21 10.40 6.94 -1.02
CA CYS A 21 10.03 8.14 -1.75
C CYS A 21 10.90 9.32 -1.33
N PRO A 22 11.25 10.21 -2.26
CA PRO A 22 11.99 11.42 -1.91
C PRO A 22 11.14 12.34 -1.03
N GLU A 23 11.80 13.21 -0.30
CA GLU A 23 11.16 14.24 0.54
C GLU A 23 10.24 13.69 1.63
N GLY A 24 10.39 12.41 1.99
CA GLY A 24 9.63 11.84 3.07
C GLY A 24 8.19 11.46 2.71
N ASP A 25 7.87 11.42 1.44
CA ASP A 25 6.57 10.94 0.98
C ASP A 25 6.40 9.44 1.29
N TYR A 26 5.19 8.96 1.15
CA TYR A 26 4.85 7.57 1.44
C TYR A 26 4.89 6.74 0.17
N VAL A 27 5.35 5.50 0.33
CA VAL A 27 5.34 4.50 -0.75
C VAL A 27 4.03 3.74 -0.67
N THR A 28 3.35 3.60 -1.78
CA THR A 28 2.12 2.82 -1.85
C THR A 28 2.13 1.93 -3.09
N THR A 29 1.41 0.82 -3.02
CA THR A 29 1.25 -0.05 -4.18
C THR A 29 0.26 0.57 -5.15
N TYR A 30 0.58 0.51 -6.44
CA TYR A 30 -0.35 0.93 -7.47
C TYR A 30 -1.39 -0.17 -7.63
N SER A 31 -2.65 0.18 -7.47
CA SER A 31 -3.74 -0.78 -7.63
C SER A 31 -4.80 -0.18 -8.53
N ASP A 32 -5.17 -0.92 -9.57
CA ASP A 32 -6.27 -0.54 -10.44
C ASP A 32 -7.61 -0.94 -9.84
N SER A 33 -7.59 -1.66 -8.71
CA SER A 33 -8.81 -2.05 -8.03
C SER A 33 -9.16 -1.01 -6.97
N ASP A 34 -10.45 -0.85 -6.72
CA ASP A 34 -10.95 0.04 -5.68
C ASP A 34 -10.95 -0.62 -4.30
N ASP A 35 -10.21 -1.71 -4.15
CA ASP A 35 -10.16 -2.43 -2.88
C ASP A 35 -9.25 -1.71 -1.89
N ILE A 36 -9.85 -0.82 -1.15
CA ILE A 36 -9.17 0.01 -0.16
C ILE A 36 -8.66 -0.84 1.00
N THR A 37 -9.25 -2.02 1.21
CA THR A 37 -8.86 -2.88 2.34
C THR A 37 -7.48 -3.50 2.15
N THR A 38 -6.98 -3.54 0.92
CA THR A 38 -5.64 -4.07 0.63
C THR A 38 -4.60 -2.96 0.50
N TYR A 39 -4.96 -1.73 0.81
CA TYR A 39 -4.04 -0.61 0.68
C TYR A 39 -2.80 -0.82 1.55
N TYR A 40 -1.65 -0.63 0.94
CA TYR A 40 -0.37 -0.59 1.63
C TYR A 40 0.20 0.82 1.55
N GLY A 41 0.59 1.36 2.67
CA GLY A 41 1.25 2.65 2.70
C GLY A 41 2.28 2.69 3.81
N GLY A 42 3.48 3.14 3.50
CA GLY A 42 4.55 3.25 4.47
C GLY A 42 5.70 4.09 3.95
N LYS A 43 6.67 4.34 4.79
CA LYS A 43 7.84 5.12 4.39
C LYS A 43 8.82 4.29 3.57
N GLU A 44 8.82 2.99 3.73
CA GLU A 44 9.73 2.08 3.07
C GLU A 44 9.01 0.82 2.64
N ALA A 45 9.46 0.23 1.54
CA ALA A 45 8.99 -1.08 1.11
C ALA A 45 10.18 -1.93 0.73
N TYR A 46 10.08 -3.24 0.94
CA TYR A 46 11.15 -4.18 0.66
C TYR A 46 10.63 -5.29 -0.24
N LEU A 47 11.42 -5.66 -1.23
CA LEU A 47 11.03 -6.65 -2.24
C LEU A 47 12.14 -7.65 -2.46
N PRO A 48 11.79 -8.93 -2.73
CA PRO A 48 12.79 -9.96 -3.02
C PRO A 48 13.62 -9.63 -4.26
N LYS A 49 14.79 -10.27 -4.33
CA LYS A 49 15.74 -10.03 -5.40
C LYS A 49 15.27 -10.41 -6.80
N PHE A 50 14.24 -11.26 -6.89
CA PHE A 50 13.76 -11.70 -8.21
C PHE A 50 12.94 -10.65 -8.95
N PHE A 51 12.58 -9.56 -8.28
CA PHE A 51 11.93 -8.43 -8.96
C PHE A 51 12.98 -7.59 -9.68
N SER A 52 12.60 -7.00 -10.81
CA SER A 52 13.45 -6.05 -11.50
C SER A 52 13.05 -4.63 -11.10
N GLU A 53 13.95 -3.68 -11.32
CA GLU A 53 13.67 -2.28 -11.03
C GLU A 53 12.43 -1.80 -11.77
N ASN A 54 12.29 -2.20 -13.05
CA ASN A 54 11.13 -1.80 -13.85
C ASN A 54 9.83 -2.36 -13.30
N GLN A 55 9.84 -3.60 -12.81
CA GLN A 55 8.67 -4.20 -12.19
C GLN A 55 8.28 -3.46 -10.91
N ILE A 56 9.27 -3.09 -10.11
CA ILE A 56 9.04 -2.36 -8.87
C ILE A 56 8.42 -1.00 -9.16
N ARG A 57 8.95 -0.27 -10.14
CA ARG A 57 8.43 1.04 -10.52
C ARG A 57 7.03 0.97 -11.13
N ALA A 58 6.66 -0.17 -11.70
CA ALA A 58 5.32 -0.38 -12.24
C ALA A 58 4.29 -0.65 -11.15
N VAL A 59 4.71 -1.23 -10.01
CA VAL A 59 3.82 -1.61 -8.92
C VAL A 59 3.72 -0.55 -7.84
N TYR A 60 4.79 0.18 -7.57
CA TYR A 60 4.85 1.15 -6.48
C TYR A 60 4.84 2.59 -7.00
N ARG A 61 4.29 3.48 -6.20
CA ARG A 61 4.28 4.91 -6.49
C ARG A 61 4.43 5.69 -5.19
N CYS A 62 4.81 6.96 -5.31
CA CYS A 62 4.88 7.87 -4.17
C CYS A 62 3.57 8.64 -4.01
N ILE A 63 3.14 8.82 -2.79
CA ILE A 63 1.98 9.65 -2.47
C ILE A 63 2.35 10.59 -1.33
N THR A 64 1.62 11.70 -1.22
CA THR A 64 1.82 12.65 -0.14
C THR A 64 1.26 12.10 1.16
N GLU A 65 1.69 12.68 2.28
CA GLU A 65 1.14 12.32 3.59
C GLU A 65 -0.38 12.53 3.63
N LYS A 66 -0.86 13.59 3.02
CA LYS A 66 -2.28 13.88 2.97
C LYS A 66 -3.05 12.77 2.26
N GLU A 67 -2.53 12.31 1.13
CA GLU A 67 -3.14 11.20 0.38
C GLU A 67 -3.10 9.90 1.18
N HIS A 68 -1.97 9.66 1.85
CA HIS A 68 -1.82 8.46 2.70
C HIS A 68 -2.86 8.45 3.82
N LEU A 69 -3.04 9.57 4.51
CA LEU A 69 -4.02 9.69 5.59
C LEU A 69 -5.45 9.50 5.08
N ALA A 70 -5.74 10.01 3.88
CA ALA A 70 -7.06 9.83 3.27
C ALA A 70 -7.32 8.35 2.96
N TYR A 71 -6.32 7.63 2.44
CA TYR A 71 -6.44 6.20 2.16
C TYR A 71 -6.59 5.39 3.43
N GLU A 72 -5.86 5.72 4.49
CA GLU A 72 -5.99 5.02 5.77
C GLU A 72 -7.38 5.21 6.37
N ALA A 73 -7.92 6.41 6.33
CA ALA A 73 -9.24 6.69 6.85
C ALA A 73 -10.30 5.91 6.06
N ALA A 74 -10.18 5.88 4.73
CA ALA A 74 -11.09 5.13 3.88
C ALA A 74 -11.00 3.62 4.14
N ARG A 75 -9.78 3.12 4.36
CA ARG A 75 -9.56 1.71 4.68
C ARG A 75 -10.21 1.32 6.00
N GLU A 76 -10.03 2.14 7.04
CA GLU A 76 -10.63 1.89 8.34
C GLU A 76 -12.15 1.88 8.26
N ALA A 77 -12.73 2.84 7.53
CA ALA A 77 -14.17 2.90 7.35
C ALA A 77 -14.70 1.66 6.62
N ALA A 78 -13.98 1.21 5.59
CA ALA A 78 -14.36 0.02 4.84
C ALA A 78 -14.28 -1.25 5.70
N LEU A 79 -13.25 -1.36 6.54
CA LEU A 79 -13.09 -2.50 7.44
C LEU A 79 -14.17 -2.52 8.52
N GLU A 80 -14.51 -1.37 9.08
CA GLU A 80 -15.60 -1.28 10.07
C GLU A 80 -16.93 -1.69 9.47
N GLU A 81 -17.21 -1.24 8.26
CA GLU A 81 -18.44 -1.61 7.57
C GLU A 81 -18.50 -3.11 7.31
N LYS A 82 -17.39 -3.69 6.90
CA LYS A 82 -17.28 -5.12 6.64
C LYS A 82 -17.51 -5.93 7.92
N GLU A 83 -16.91 -5.53 9.03
CA GLU A 83 -17.11 -6.18 10.32
C GLU A 83 -18.55 -6.10 10.78
N ARG A 84 -19.17 -4.95 10.58
CA ARG A 84 -20.56 -4.74 10.96
C ARG A 84 -21.48 -5.67 10.18
N LYS A 85 -21.24 -5.83 8.89
CA LYS A 85 -22.03 -6.73 8.04
C LYS A 85 -21.84 -8.18 8.44
N GLU A 86 -20.61 -8.59 8.70
CA GLU A 86 -20.30 -9.96 9.12
C GLU A 86 -20.94 -10.28 10.47
N ARG A 87 -20.90 -9.33 11.40
CA ARG A 87 -21.52 -9.49 12.70
C ARG A 87 -23.04 -9.61 12.59
N ALA A 88 -23.65 -8.80 11.73
CA ALA A 88 -25.09 -8.86 11.50
C ALA A 88 -25.51 -10.21 10.91
N GLU A 89 -24.76 -10.73 9.95
CA GLU A 89 -25.01 -12.05 9.37
C GLU A 89 -24.85 -13.16 10.40
N PHE A 90 -23.82 -13.07 11.23
CA PHE A 90 -23.58 -14.05 12.28
C PHE A 90 -24.72 -14.09 13.29
N GLU A 91 -25.21 -12.95 13.73
CA GLU A 91 -26.33 -12.87 14.64
C GLU A 91 -27.63 -13.38 14.02
N ARG A 92 -27.82 -13.12 12.72
CA ARG A 92 -29.01 -13.58 12.00
C ARG A 92 -29.04 -15.11 11.89
N ASN A 93 -27.88 -15.74 11.71
CA ASN A 93 -27.78 -17.19 11.59
C ASN A 93 -27.71 -17.90 12.94
N LYS A 94 -27.63 -17.14 14.03
CA LYS A 94 -27.52 -17.69 15.37
C LYS A 94 -28.91 -17.93 15.98
N LYS A 95 -29.54 -19.03 15.57
CA LYS A 95 -30.79 -19.47 16.18
C LYS A 95 -30.65 -20.86 16.73
#